data_48473572a679ddb2255bf822b32d57d9
#
_entry.id   48473572a679ddb2255bf822b32d57d9
#
_cell.length_a   1.000
_cell.length_b   1.000
_cell.length_c   1.000
_cell.angle_alpha   90.00
_cell.angle_beta   90.00
_cell.angle_gamma   90.00
#
_symmetry.space_group_name_H-M   'P 1'
#
loop_
_entity.id
_entity.type
_entity.pdbx_description
1 polymer ?
#
loop_
_entity_poly.entity_id
_entity_poly.type
_entity_poly.pdbx_seq_one_letter_code
_entity_poly.pdbx_strand_id
1 'polypeptide(L)'
;MTNLNRARKEKDMADVQVTCITKPNTQSTHEHITHLGNPAGNWKWTREQVIQSIDAKTNTFYVMDPANGQRAYIGVVRETGKAPYVRTYADGRWNNNLLSLNQCPLK
;
A
#
# COMPACT_ATOMS: atom_id res chain seq x y z
N MET A 1 -23.78 17.79 -16.92
CA MET A 1 -23.52 17.27 -16.63
C MET A 1 -23.17 16.87 -16.24
N THR A 2 -23.01 16.98 -16.06
CA THR A 2 -22.70 16.39 -15.58
C THR A 2 -22.18 16.04 -15.18
N ASN A 3 -21.99 16.18 -15.06
CA ASN A 3 -21.50 15.69 -14.47
C ASN A 3 -20.83 15.30 -14.36
N LEU A 4 -20.50 15.57 -14.37
CA LEU A 4 -19.81 15.10 -14.18
C LEU A 4 -19.20 14.92 -13.66
N ASN A 5 -19.04 15.11 -13.24
CA ASN A 5 -18.43 14.69 -12.59
C ASN A 5 -18.43 14.32 -11.86
N ARG A 6 -18.76 14.42 -11.65
CA ARG A 6 -18.69 13.89 -11.03
C ARG A 6 -18.65 12.86 -10.80
N ALA A 7 -18.80 12.90 -10.75
CA ALA A 7 -18.65 11.70 -10.47
C ALA A 7 -17.68 11.01 -11.01
N ARG A 8 -17.20 10.92 -11.37
CA ARG A 8 -16.28 10.30 -11.74
C ARG A 8 -15.41 10.04 -10.86
N LYS A 9 -15.46 10.35 -9.97
CA LYS A 9 -14.59 10.11 -9.26
C LYS A 9 -14.44 8.87 -8.71
N GLU A 10 -15.36 8.14 -8.35
CA GLU A 10 -15.15 6.92 -7.77
C GLU A 10 -14.51 5.99 -8.69
N LYS A 11 -14.78 6.07 -9.89
CA LYS A 11 -14.06 5.24 -10.77
C LYS A 11 -12.74 5.84 -11.06
N ASP A 12 -12.47 6.98 -10.51
CA ASP A 12 -11.19 7.63 -10.67
C ASP A 12 -10.31 7.32 -9.49
N MET A 13 -10.09 6.04 -9.23
CA MET A 13 -9.20 5.62 -8.16
C MET A 13 -7.81 6.18 -8.41
N ALA A 14 -7.20 6.74 -7.37
CA ALA A 14 -5.83 7.19 -7.46
C ALA A 14 -4.90 5.98 -7.35
N ASP A 15 -3.81 6.02 -8.09
CA ASP A 15 -2.80 4.98 -8.07
C ASP A 15 -1.62 5.55 -7.29
N VAL A 16 -1.45 5.12 -6.05
CA VAL A 16 -0.61 5.79 -5.06
C VAL A 16 0.66 4.99 -4.82
N GLN A 17 1.80 5.64 -4.99
CA GLN A 17 3.08 4.99 -4.75
C GLN A 17 3.44 5.00 -3.28
N VAL A 18 3.89 3.86 -2.78
CA VAL A 18 4.42 3.71 -1.43
C VAL A 18 5.93 3.57 -1.51
N THR A 19 6.66 4.40 -0.77
CA THR A 19 8.13 4.39 -0.80
C THR A 19 8.74 4.11 0.56
N CYS A 20 7.97 4.05 1.63
CA CYS A 20 8.48 3.71 2.94
C CYS A 20 7.42 2.96 3.75
N ILE A 21 7.88 2.23 4.75
CA ILE A 21 7.00 1.54 5.69
C ILE A 21 7.52 1.75 7.09
N THR A 22 6.64 1.59 8.07
CA THR A 22 7.03 1.59 9.48
C THR A 22 6.80 0.22 10.06
N LYS A 23 7.82 -0.34 10.70
CA LYS A 23 7.71 -1.60 11.42
C LYS A 23 8.62 -1.52 12.64
N PRO A 24 8.37 -2.38 13.66
CA PRO A 24 9.10 -2.24 14.94
C PRO A 24 10.62 -2.40 14.81
N ASN A 25 11.07 -3.27 13.91
CA ASN A 25 12.51 -3.45 13.68
C ASN A 25 12.73 -4.05 12.31
N THR A 26 13.98 -4.11 11.88
CA THR A 26 14.32 -4.55 10.53
C THR A 26 14.05 -6.03 10.29
N GLN A 27 13.91 -6.81 11.36
CA GLN A 27 13.61 -8.23 11.24
C GLN A 27 12.11 -8.53 11.16
N SER A 28 11.28 -7.52 11.33
CA SER A 28 9.82 -7.72 11.34
C SER A 28 9.31 -8.13 9.98
N THR A 29 8.29 -8.99 9.99
CA THR A 29 7.64 -9.46 8.77
C THR A 29 6.51 -8.52 8.37
N HIS A 30 5.82 -8.86 7.26
CA HIS A 30 4.71 -8.05 6.76
C HIS A 30 3.64 -7.82 7.81
N GLU A 31 3.40 -8.80 8.67
CA GLU A 31 2.34 -8.71 9.68
C GLU A 31 2.56 -7.57 10.66
N HIS A 32 3.79 -7.10 10.77
CA HIS A 32 4.16 -6.07 11.73
C HIS A 32 4.28 -4.68 11.13
N ILE A 33 3.97 -4.52 9.86
CA ILE A 33 3.97 -3.20 9.23
C ILE A 33 2.81 -2.41 9.81
N THR A 34 3.11 -1.25 10.40
CA THR A 34 2.08 -0.43 11.04
C THR A 34 1.66 0.76 10.19
N HIS A 35 2.56 1.26 9.34
CA HIS A 35 2.29 2.43 8.50
C HIS A 35 2.92 2.24 7.13
N LEU A 36 2.31 2.89 6.14
CA LEU A 36 2.84 2.97 4.79
C LEU A 36 2.84 4.43 4.40
N GLY A 37 3.82 4.85 3.63
CA GLY A 37 3.87 6.26 3.29
C GLY A 37 4.75 6.58 2.11
N ASN A 38 4.84 7.88 1.84
CA ASN A 38 5.66 8.43 0.77
C ASN A 38 6.01 9.85 1.15
N PRO A 39 7.23 10.09 1.68
CA PRO A 39 7.60 11.44 2.09
C PRO A 39 7.58 12.45 0.94
N ALA A 40 7.92 12.03 -0.26
CA ALA A 40 7.87 12.93 -1.41
C ALA A 40 6.44 13.36 -1.73
N GLY A 41 5.47 12.49 -1.43
CA GLY A 41 4.06 12.82 -1.58
C GLY A 41 3.45 13.40 -0.33
N ASN A 42 4.24 13.49 0.73
CA ASN A 42 3.85 14.14 1.98
C ASN A 42 2.68 13.45 2.68
N TRP A 43 2.72 12.09 2.72
CA TRP A 43 1.67 11.36 3.42
C TRP A 43 2.25 10.12 4.11
N LYS A 44 1.54 9.71 5.16
CA LYS A 44 1.82 8.46 5.86
C LYS A 44 0.52 8.03 6.53
N TRP A 45 0.05 6.83 6.20
CA TRP A 45 -1.21 6.28 6.68
C TRP A 45 -0.96 5.03 7.51
N THR A 46 -1.87 4.75 8.42
CA THR A 46 -1.82 3.48 9.15
C THR A 46 -2.16 2.34 8.20
N ARG A 47 -1.72 1.15 8.60
CA ARG A 47 -2.06 -0.06 7.85
C ARG A 47 -3.58 -0.17 7.68
N GLU A 48 -4.31 0.11 8.75
CA GLU A 48 -5.77 0.00 8.72
C GLU A 48 -6.39 0.99 7.73
N GLN A 49 -5.85 2.17 7.64
CA GLN A 49 -6.34 3.15 6.68
C GLN A 49 -6.09 2.71 5.25
N VAL A 50 -4.93 2.12 4.99
CA VAL A 50 -4.61 1.60 3.65
C VAL A 50 -5.54 0.44 3.31
N ILE A 51 -5.74 -0.48 4.24
CA ILE A 51 -6.63 -1.62 4.01
C ILE A 51 -8.05 -1.14 3.72
N GLN A 52 -8.53 -0.18 4.49
CA GLN A 52 -9.87 0.35 4.30
C GLN A 52 -10.02 0.99 2.91
N SER A 53 -9.00 1.71 2.48
CA SER A 53 -9.03 2.34 1.15
C SER A 53 -9.04 1.31 0.03
N ILE A 54 -8.25 0.24 0.19
CA ILE A 54 -8.23 -0.83 -0.81
C ILE A 54 -9.58 -1.53 -0.86
N ASP A 55 -10.15 -1.85 0.29
CA ASP A 55 -11.43 -2.53 0.35
C ASP A 55 -12.56 -1.67 -0.22
N ALA A 56 -12.51 -0.37 0.04
CA ALA A 56 -13.53 0.55 -0.47
C ALA A 56 -13.30 0.92 -1.92
N LYS A 57 -12.16 0.52 -2.48
CA LYS A 57 -11.79 0.80 -3.88
C LYS A 57 -11.68 2.30 -4.17
N THR A 58 -11.18 3.04 -3.19
CA THR A 58 -10.96 4.47 -3.38
C THR A 58 -9.56 4.75 -3.92
N ASN A 59 -8.59 3.88 -3.60
CA ASN A 59 -7.24 4.02 -4.11
C ASN A 59 -6.64 2.65 -4.36
N THR A 60 -5.67 2.58 -5.27
CA THR A 60 -4.75 1.45 -5.35
C THR A 60 -3.39 1.93 -4.85
N PHE A 61 -2.61 1.02 -4.30
CA PHE A 61 -1.30 1.33 -3.77
C PHE A 61 -0.27 0.40 -4.41
N TYR A 62 0.91 0.92 -4.73
CA TYR A 62 1.92 0.11 -5.38
C TYR A 62 3.32 0.46 -4.90
N VAL A 63 4.24 -0.47 -5.14
CA VAL A 63 5.67 -0.28 -4.91
C VAL A 63 6.37 -0.49 -6.24
N MET A 64 7.31 0.39 -6.58
CA MET A 64 8.11 0.20 -7.79
C MET A 64 9.18 -0.84 -7.53
N ASP A 65 9.24 -1.84 -8.39
CA ASP A 65 10.26 -2.89 -8.29
C ASP A 65 11.58 -2.30 -8.80
N PRO A 66 12.61 -2.21 -7.96
CA PRO A 66 13.87 -1.60 -8.40
C PRO A 66 14.58 -2.42 -9.48
N ALA A 67 14.28 -3.70 -9.59
CA ALA A 67 14.97 -4.54 -10.55
C ALA A 67 14.50 -4.31 -11.97
N ASN A 68 13.22 -3.97 -12.17
CA ASN A 68 12.67 -3.85 -13.52
C ASN A 68 11.79 -2.65 -13.74
N GLY A 69 11.59 -1.82 -12.71
CA GLY A 69 10.78 -0.61 -12.84
C GLY A 69 9.28 -0.86 -12.97
N GLN A 70 8.83 -2.07 -12.75
CA GLN A 70 7.42 -2.40 -12.84
C GLN A 70 6.75 -2.19 -11.49
N ARG A 71 5.43 -2.02 -11.53
CA ARG A 71 4.65 -1.82 -10.30
C ARG A 71 4.23 -3.15 -9.72
N ALA A 72 4.44 -3.30 -8.42
CA ALA A 72 3.88 -4.41 -7.66
C ALA A 72 2.80 -3.83 -6.77
N TYR A 73 1.57 -4.28 -6.93
CA TYR A 73 0.44 -3.68 -6.22
C TYR A 73 0.29 -4.29 -4.84
N ILE A 74 -0.18 -3.47 -3.91
CA ILE A 74 -0.37 -3.88 -2.53
C ILE A 74 -1.76 -4.47 -2.40
N GLY A 75 -1.83 -5.68 -1.87
CA GLY A 75 -3.08 -6.34 -1.58
C GLY A 75 -3.21 -6.62 -0.10
N VAL A 76 -4.38 -7.03 0.32
CA VAL A 76 -4.68 -7.33 1.71
C VAL A 76 -4.65 -8.84 1.90
N VAL A 77 -3.84 -9.30 2.85
CA VAL A 77 -3.77 -10.72 3.19
C VAL A 77 -4.66 -10.96 4.40
N ARG A 78 -5.59 -11.89 4.27
CA ARG A 78 -6.50 -12.25 5.35
C ARG A 78 -6.35 -13.73 5.64
N GLU A 79 -5.95 -14.03 6.87
CA GLU A 79 -5.76 -15.40 7.32
C GLU A 79 -6.59 -15.62 8.57
N THR A 80 -7.14 -16.82 8.70
CA THR A 80 -7.94 -17.17 9.85
C THR A 80 -7.14 -16.96 11.13
N GLY A 81 -7.73 -16.27 12.11
CA GLY A 81 -7.11 -16.08 13.40
C GLY A 81 -6.09 -14.95 13.46
N LYS A 82 -5.93 -14.18 12.38
CA LYS A 82 -4.97 -13.08 12.36
C LYS A 82 -5.63 -11.79 11.90
N ALA A 83 -5.09 -10.67 12.37
CA ALA A 83 -5.49 -9.38 11.82
C ALA A 83 -5.01 -9.27 10.38
N PRO A 84 -5.77 -8.61 9.51
CA PRO A 84 -5.33 -8.45 8.12
C PRO A 84 -4.07 -7.61 8.03
N TYR A 85 -3.26 -7.90 7.04
CA TYR A 85 -2.04 -7.15 6.79
C TYR A 85 -1.86 -6.98 5.28
N VAL A 86 -0.85 -6.21 4.88
CA VAL A 86 -0.65 -5.86 3.47
C VAL A 86 0.65 -6.47 2.95
N ARG A 87 0.65 -6.74 1.65
CA ARG A 87 1.82 -7.32 0.99
C ARG A 87 1.73 -7.02 -0.50
N THR A 88 2.88 -6.92 -1.17
CA THR A 88 2.88 -6.69 -2.62
C THR A 88 2.61 -7.98 -3.38
N TYR A 89 2.00 -7.81 -4.56
CA TYR A 89 1.55 -8.91 -5.39
C TYR A 89 1.83 -8.54 -6.84
N ALA A 90 2.48 -9.42 -7.55
CA ALA A 90 2.77 -9.21 -8.96
C ALA A 90 2.96 -10.56 -9.64
N ASP A 91 2.58 -10.63 -10.92
CA ASP A 91 2.75 -11.84 -11.71
C ASP A 91 2.13 -13.07 -11.08
N GLY A 92 0.97 -12.87 -10.44
CA GLY A 92 0.21 -13.98 -9.88
C GLY A 92 0.70 -14.49 -8.54
N ARG A 93 1.61 -13.78 -7.88
CA ARG A 93 2.12 -14.26 -6.59
C ARG A 93 2.50 -13.11 -5.68
N TRP A 94 2.50 -13.38 -4.38
CA TRP A 94 2.96 -12.44 -3.37
C TRP A 94 4.48 -12.32 -3.44
N ASN A 95 4.98 -11.13 -3.15
CA ASN A 95 6.43 -10.92 -3.11
C ASN A 95 6.79 -9.99 -1.94
N ASN A 96 8.09 -9.71 -1.80
CA ASN A 96 8.61 -8.95 -0.66
C ASN A 96 9.00 -7.53 -1.01
N ASN A 97 8.51 -6.99 -2.12
CA ASN A 97 8.90 -5.63 -2.51
C ASN A 97 8.50 -4.60 -1.45
N LEU A 98 7.31 -4.75 -0.88
CA LEU A 98 6.88 -3.83 0.18
C LEU A 98 7.79 -3.93 1.39
N LEU A 99 8.13 -5.16 1.80
CA LEU A 99 8.91 -5.37 3.01
C LEU A 99 10.33 -4.81 2.88
N SER A 100 10.82 -4.69 1.67
CA SER A 100 12.19 -4.22 1.45
C SER A 100 12.33 -2.70 1.47
N LEU A 101 11.25 -1.97 1.62
CA LEU A 101 11.30 -0.51 1.66
C LEU A 101 11.96 -0.01 2.94
N ASN A 102 12.48 1.20 2.88
CA ASN A 102 13.09 1.86 4.04
C ASN A 102 12.03 2.26 5.05
N GLN A 103 12.48 2.48 6.29
CA GLN A 103 11.61 2.99 7.33
C GLN A 103 11.10 4.38 6.97
N CYS A 104 9.83 4.64 7.25
CA CYS A 104 9.29 5.99 7.10
C CYS A 104 9.91 6.92 8.12
N PRO A 105 10.08 8.20 7.79
CA PRO A 105 10.51 9.17 8.79
C PRO A 105 9.53 9.21 9.96
N LEU A 106 10.03 9.64 11.11
CA LEU A 106 9.22 9.64 12.33
C LEU A 106 8.08 10.64 12.30
N LYS A 107 8.09 11.56 11.36
CA LYS A 107 6.98 12.49 11.30
C LYS A 107 6.38 12.61 9.94
#